data_81a64a245ebfe1470217dc49a8202c21
#
_entry.id   81a64a245ebfe1470217dc49a8202c21
#
_cell.length_a   1.000
_cell.length_b   1.000
_cell.length_c   1.000
_cell.angle_alpha   90.00
_cell.angle_beta   90.00
_cell.angle_gamma   90.00
#
_symmetry.space_group_name_H-M   'P 1'
#
loop_
_entity.id
_entity.type
_entity.pdbx_description
1 polymer ?
#
loop_
_entity_poly.entity_id
_entity_poly.type
_entity_poly.pdbx_seq_one_letter_code
_entity_poly.pdbx_strand_id
1 'polypeptide(L)'
;QDQLAVFLGVTPQAVSRWENGGGYPDIEYLPALADFFGVTADDILGIRPDTRAQRLREIYAQIEYTSKNKDASEDTIAYIRAAAAEFPAEERLQDALACEICKVYMWEDTPDRTKLREAEKIYRTLVETTRDNDLRCGVLESLCSLYAHGYRDLDKATAAAEMLPTMKYTRKSVMASVLGDFDDRYRQEYIAQLAGELGHVMEWSVTGGNVPASPDTCETKLAALDSILALYAAVFGENLNYIHEHAAKIHRIKAAYLVAMERYDASLDELEAMLSHTEKSDALRPGAPFTSYFTASLTFPPCGEEPPGAAVSGEGFDWYVGHNLAYWNRQNLEEARYDP
;
A
#
# COMPACT_ATOMS: atom_id res chain seq x y z
N GLN A 1 39.79 22.50 28.10
CA GLN A 1 39.09 21.97 29.28
C GLN A 1 38.77 23.12 30.28
N ASP A 2 39.75 23.96 30.64
CA ASP A 2 39.58 25.02 31.64
C ASP A 2 38.50 26.04 31.26
N GLN A 3 38.45 26.47 29.98
CA GLN A 3 37.43 27.41 29.51
C GLN A 3 36.02 26.85 29.60
N LEU A 4 35.86 25.58 29.23
CA LEU A 4 34.59 24.88 29.31
C LEU A 4 34.17 24.64 30.75
N ALA A 5 35.11 24.28 31.62
CA ALA A 5 34.85 24.12 33.05
C ALA A 5 34.33 25.41 33.71
N VAL A 6 34.97 26.52 33.38
CA VAL A 6 34.51 27.85 33.85
C VAL A 6 33.14 28.22 33.32
N PHE A 7 32.88 27.98 32.03
CA PHE A 7 31.61 28.27 31.38
C PHE A 7 30.45 27.49 31.99
N LEU A 8 30.67 26.18 32.25
CA LEU A 8 29.64 25.30 32.82
C LEU A 8 29.55 25.34 34.34
N GLY A 9 30.49 26.02 35.03
CA GLY A 9 30.54 26.05 36.50
C GLY A 9 30.92 24.68 37.10
N VAL A 10 31.70 23.88 36.41
CA VAL A 10 32.17 22.54 36.83
C VAL A 10 33.68 22.53 37.03
N THR A 11 34.22 21.45 37.57
CA THR A 11 35.70 21.31 37.74
C THR A 11 36.35 20.84 36.43
N PRO A 12 37.60 21.27 36.13
CA PRO A 12 38.35 20.75 34.98
C PRO A 12 38.50 19.22 34.97
N GLN A 13 38.51 18.59 36.15
CA GLN A 13 38.55 17.14 36.31
C GLN A 13 37.23 16.49 35.81
N ALA A 14 36.07 17.16 36.01
CA ALA A 14 34.83 16.65 35.49
C ALA A 14 34.83 16.67 33.96
N VAL A 15 35.26 17.77 33.34
CA VAL A 15 35.40 17.88 31.88
C VAL A 15 36.39 16.81 31.34
N SER A 16 37.56 16.66 31.98
CA SER A 16 38.54 15.66 31.61
C SER A 16 37.97 14.21 31.68
N ARG A 17 37.15 13.93 32.69
CA ARG A 17 36.50 12.63 32.83
C ARG A 17 35.51 12.36 31.67
N TRP A 18 34.73 13.36 31.25
CA TRP A 18 33.83 13.24 30.14
C TRP A 18 34.55 13.00 28.81
N GLU A 19 35.61 13.76 28.53
CA GLU A 19 36.43 13.62 27.32
C GLU A 19 37.15 12.25 27.23
N ASN A 20 37.50 11.68 28.37
CA ASN A 20 38.14 10.37 28.43
C ASN A 20 37.15 9.19 28.55
N GLY A 21 35.84 9.46 28.41
CA GLY A 21 34.81 8.42 28.49
C GLY A 21 34.58 7.84 29.89
N GLY A 22 35.11 8.47 30.94
CA GLY A 22 34.91 8.06 32.34
C GLY A 22 33.54 8.45 32.92
N GLY A 23 32.67 9.03 32.11
CA GLY A 23 31.30 9.43 32.41
C GLY A 23 30.78 10.38 31.38
N TYR A 24 29.48 10.68 31.47
CA TYR A 24 28.81 11.67 30.63
C TYR A 24 28.48 12.93 31.45
N PRO A 25 28.37 14.13 30.81
CA PRO A 25 27.78 15.27 31.43
C PRO A 25 26.32 15.03 31.78
N ASP A 26 25.84 15.59 32.86
CA ASP A 26 24.39 15.56 33.14
C ASP A 26 23.61 16.26 32.06
N ILE A 27 22.38 15.77 31.79
CA ILE A 27 21.53 16.25 30.69
C ILE A 27 21.28 17.75 30.77
N GLU A 28 21.31 18.34 31.97
CA GLU A 28 21.15 19.78 32.21
C GLU A 28 22.26 20.65 31.61
N TYR A 29 23.44 20.08 31.33
CA TYR A 29 24.55 20.77 30.69
C TYR A 29 24.47 20.76 29.16
N LEU A 30 23.61 19.92 28.55
CA LEU A 30 23.53 19.80 27.10
C LEU A 30 23.22 21.10 26.37
N PRO A 31 22.26 21.94 26.83
CA PRO A 31 22.01 23.24 26.19
C PRO A 31 23.22 24.18 26.26
N ALA A 32 23.90 24.25 27.41
CA ALA A 32 25.09 25.08 27.57
C ALA A 32 26.29 24.56 26.75
N LEU A 33 26.44 23.26 26.64
CA LEU A 33 27.45 22.63 25.77
C LEU A 33 27.17 22.92 24.29
N ALA A 34 25.92 22.82 23.85
CA ALA A 34 25.51 23.18 22.51
C ALA A 34 25.83 24.63 22.16
N ASP A 35 25.53 25.53 23.06
CA ASP A 35 25.79 26.96 22.95
C ASP A 35 27.31 27.27 22.92
N PHE A 36 28.09 26.64 23.82
CA PHE A 36 29.55 26.82 23.89
C PHE A 36 30.26 26.38 22.59
N PHE A 37 29.84 25.27 22.00
CA PHE A 37 30.45 24.74 20.77
C PHE A 37 29.79 25.27 19.48
N GLY A 38 28.67 25.99 19.57
CA GLY A 38 27.92 26.48 18.40
C GLY A 38 27.31 25.34 17.57
N VAL A 39 26.92 24.26 18.21
CA VAL A 39 26.30 23.06 17.58
C VAL A 39 24.96 22.77 18.22
N THR A 40 24.21 21.81 17.67
CA THR A 40 22.95 21.36 18.28
C THR A 40 23.22 20.32 19.40
N ALA A 41 22.24 20.14 20.30
CA ALA A 41 22.31 19.07 21.29
C ALA A 41 22.37 17.68 20.64
N ASP A 42 21.73 17.51 19.49
CA ASP A 42 21.77 16.28 18.70
C ASP A 42 23.20 15.97 18.19
N ASP A 43 23.93 17.02 17.75
CA ASP A 43 25.34 16.85 17.34
C ASP A 43 26.20 16.39 18.50
N ILE A 44 25.99 16.92 19.71
CA ILE A 44 26.72 16.54 20.93
C ILE A 44 26.42 15.08 21.30
N LEU A 45 25.15 14.68 21.18
CA LEU A 45 24.68 13.32 21.46
C LEU A 45 25.03 12.33 20.33
N GLY A 46 25.60 12.83 19.23
CA GLY A 46 25.91 12.01 18.05
C GLY A 46 24.65 11.54 17.31
N ILE A 47 23.50 12.16 17.56
CA ILE A 47 22.25 11.87 16.88
C ILE A 47 22.32 12.53 15.51
N ARG A 48 22.35 11.72 14.46
CA ARG A 48 22.32 12.17 13.07
C ARG A 48 20.93 11.90 12.48
N PRO A 49 20.04 12.90 12.39
CA PRO A 49 18.70 12.70 11.82
C PRO A 49 18.72 12.11 10.41
N ASP A 50 19.71 12.51 9.60
CA ASP A 50 19.87 12.00 8.23
C ASP A 50 20.14 10.49 8.19
N THR A 51 20.93 9.96 9.13
CA THR A 51 21.23 8.51 9.19
C THR A 51 19.99 7.69 9.54
N ARG A 52 19.14 8.17 10.46
CA ARG A 52 17.88 7.50 10.79
C ARG A 52 16.91 7.52 9.61
N ALA A 53 16.71 8.69 9.00
CA ALA A 53 15.82 8.84 7.86
C ALA A 53 16.30 8.01 6.65
N GLN A 54 17.62 7.99 6.42
CA GLN A 54 18.21 7.16 5.37
C GLN A 54 17.99 5.67 5.66
N ARG A 55 18.23 5.23 6.91
CA ARG A 55 18.04 3.83 7.29
C ARG A 55 16.59 3.39 7.14
N LEU A 56 15.62 4.23 7.51
CA LEU A 56 14.20 3.95 7.30
C LEU A 56 13.86 3.87 5.80
N ARG A 57 14.39 4.77 4.96
CA ARG A 57 14.20 4.68 3.50
C ARG A 57 14.71 3.35 2.94
N GLU A 58 15.89 2.90 3.36
CA GLU A 58 16.46 1.62 2.93
C GLU A 58 15.57 0.44 3.35
N ILE A 59 15.06 0.47 4.59
CA ILE A 59 14.15 -0.56 5.11
C ILE A 59 12.85 -0.60 4.31
N TYR A 60 12.21 0.53 4.08
CA TYR A 60 10.97 0.59 3.31
C TYR A 60 11.17 0.19 1.85
N ALA A 61 12.27 0.62 1.23
CA ALA A 61 12.61 0.19 -0.13
C ALA A 61 12.80 -1.33 -0.22
N GLN A 62 13.44 -1.95 0.78
CA GLN A 62 13.60 -3.40 0.84
C GLN A 62 12.26 -4.13 1.06
N ILE A 63 11.40 -3.61 1.93
CA ILE A 63 10.05 -4.17 2.16
C ILE A 63 9.24 -4.09 0.87
N GLU A 64 9.23 -2.94 0.21
CA GLU A 64 8.53 -2.74 -1.05
C GLU A 64 9.05 -3.67 -2.15
N TYR A 65 10.38 -3.76 -2.31
CA TYR A 65 11.00 -4.69 -3.26
C TYR A 65 10.57 -6.13 -3.00
N THR A 66 10.61 -6.57 -1.76
CA THR A 66 10.24 -7.94 -1.38
C THR A 66 8.75 -8.19 -1.64
N SER A 67 7.90 -7.23 -1.29
CA SER A 67 6.44 -7.33 -1.51
C SER A 67 6.05 -7.43 -2.99
N LYS A 68 6.83 -6.79 -3.88
CA LYS A 68 6.56 -6.80 -5.34
C LYS A 68 7.16 -8.01 -6.06
N ASN A 69 8.28 -8.53 -5.60
CA ASN A 69 9.11 -9.47 -6.37
C ASN A 69 9.23 -10.85 -5.74
N LYS A 70 8.71 -11.06 -4.55
CA LYS A 70 8.79 -12.35 -3.83
C LYS A 70 7.46 -12.68 -3.18
N ASP A 71 7.21 -13.96 -3.04
CA ASP A 71 6.13 -14.44 -2.19
C ASP A 71 6.39 -14.09 -0.72
N ALA A 72 5.32 -13.90 0.04
CA ALA A 72 5.38 -13.68 1.48
C ALA A 72 6.15 -14.82 2.17
N SER A 73 7.04 -14.51 3.10
CA SER A 73 7.94 -15.51 3.69
C SER A 73 8.32 -15.20 5.14
N GLU A 74 8.73 -16.25 5.86
CA GLU A 74 9.29 -16.12 7.23
C GLU A 74 10.56 -15.26 7.27
N ASP A 75 11.37 -15.28 6.21
CA ASP A 75 12.57 -14.44 6.13
C ASP A 75 12.20 -12.96 6.06
N THR A 76 11.13 -12.62 5.32
CA THR A 76 10.59 -11.25 5.27
C THR A 76 10.01 -10.83 6.60
N ILE A 77 9.26 -11.71 7.28
CA ILE A 77 8.77 -11.47 8.64
C ILE A 77 9.94 -11.20 9.61
N ALA A 78 10.99 -12.01 9.55
CA ALA A 78 12.17 -11.84 10.41
C ALA A 78 12.89 -10.50 10.15
N TYR A 79 13.02 -10.11 8.88
CA TYR A 79 13.60 -8.83 8.49
C TYR A 79 12.80 -7.64 9.02
N ILE A 80 11.46 -7.63 8.79
CA ILE A 80 10.59 -6.54 9.25
C ILE A 80 10.56 -6.49 10.78
N ARG A 81 10.55 -7.65 11.45
CA ARG A 81 10.60 -7.72 12.93
C ARG A 81 11.88 -7.10 13.48
N ALA A 82 13.02 -7.37 12.86
CA ALA A 82 14.29 -6.75 13.25
C ALA A 82 14.25 -5.22 13.04
N ALA A 83 13.71 -4.75 11.92
CA ALA A 83 13.52 -3.33 11.65
C ALA A 83 12.57 -2.66 12.66
N ALA A 84 11.46 -3.30 12.99
CA ALA A 84 10.52 -2.81 14.00
C ALA A 84 11.13 -2.76 15.41
N ALA A 85 12.06 -3.66 15.72
CA ALA A 85 12.82 -3.61 16.97
C ALA A 85 13.88 -2.50 16.97
N GLU A 86 14.49 -2.21 15.82
CA GLU A 86 15.43 -1.09 15.63
C GLU A 86 14.71 0.27 15.76
N PHE A 87 13.46 0.36 15.30
CA PHE A 87 12.63 1.58 15.30
C PHE A 87 11.27 1.36 15.99
N PRO A 88 11.22 1.15 17.30
CA PRO A 88 9.98 0.77 17.99
C PRO A 88 8.89 1.85 17.98
N ALA A 89 9.23 3.11 17.75
CA ALA A 89 8.28 4.22 17.62
C ALA A 89 7.72 4.38 16.18
N GLU A 90 8.18 3.56 15.23
CA GLU A 90 7.76 3.62 13.84
C GLU A 90 6.55 2.70 13.61
N GLU A 91 5.35 3.26 13.79
CA GLU A 91 4.09 2.52 13.74
C GLU A 91 3.86 1.79 12.41
N ARG A 92 4.34 2.36 11.29
CA ARG A 92 4.21 1.74 9.95
C ARG A 92 5.04 0.47 9.79
N LEU A 93 6.14 0.31 10.53
CA LEU A 93 6.89 -0.95 10.57
C LEU A 93 6.14 -2.03 11.35
N GLN A 94 5.42 -1.65 12.40
CA GLN A 94 4.55 -2.58 13.12
C GLN A 94 3.39 -3.05 12.24
N ASP A 95 2.77 -2.14 11.51
CA ASP A 95 1.74 -2.47 10.52
C ASP A 95 2.28 -3.40 9.43
N ALA A 96 3.43 -3.08 8.83
CA ALA A 96 4.08 -3.91 7.83
C ALA A 96 4.37 -5.33 8.35
N LEU A 97 4.81 -5.47 9.61
CA LEU A 97 5.03 -6.76 10.25
C LEU A 97 3.74 -7.57 10.33
N ALA A 98 2.67 -6.96 10.81
CA ALA A 98 1.38 -7.63 10.93
C ALA A 98 0.79 -8.01 9.57
N CYS A 99 0.93 -7.14 8.57
CA CYS A 99 0.54 -7.43 7.19
C CYS A 99 1.28 -8.64 6.62
N GLU A 100 2.60 -8.71 6.81
CA GLU A 100 3.40 -9.84 6.29
C GLU A 100 3.07 -11.14 6.99
N ILE A 101 2.83 -11.13 8.30
CA ILE A 101 2.34 -12.30 9.05
C ILE A 101 1.00 -12.79 8.46
N CYS A 102 0.08 -11.86 8.18
CA CYS A 102 -1.20 -12.23 7.58
C CYS A 102 -1.03 -12.82 6.17
N LYS A 103 -0.16 -12.26 5.33
CA LYS A 103 0.11 -12.80 3.99
C LYS A 103 0.62 -14.24 4.04
N VAL A 104 1.50 -14.56 4.99
CA VAL A 104 2.09 -15.89 5.11
C VAL A 104 1.08 -16.92 5.67
N TYR A 105 0.30 -16.54 6.69
CA TYR A 105 -0.44 -17.54 7.49
C TYR A 105 -1.97 -17.49 7.37
N MET A 106 -2.52 -16.47 6.73
CA MET A 106 -3.99 -16.31 6.67
C MET A 106 -4.63 -17.11 5.55
N TRP A 107 -3.93 -17.31 4.43
CA TRP A 107 -4.48 -17.86 3.19
C TRP A 107 -4.22 -19.36 3.01
N GLU A 108 -3.70 -20.03 4.03
CA GLU A 108 -3.57 -21.48 4.04
C GLU A 108 -4.94 -22.17 4.23
N ASP A 109 -5.08 -23.42 3.80
CA ASP A 109 -6.29 -24.21 4.02
C ASP A 109 -6.68 -24.29 5.51
N THR A 110 -5.66 -24.33 6.37
CA THR A 110 -5.79 -24.25 7.83
C THR A 110 -4.93 -23.12 8.39
N PRO A 111 -5.46 -21.90 8.51
CA PRO A 111 -4.71 -20.74 9.00
C PRO A 111 -4.04 -20.99 10.36
N ASP A 112 -2.75 -20.67 10.49
CA ASP A 112 -2.05 -20.77 11.78
C ASP A 112 -2.50 -19.65 12.74
N ARG A 113 -3.58 -19.92 13.45
CA ARG A 113 -4.17 -18.97 14.42
C ARG A 113 -3.20 -18.55 15.53
N THR A 114 -2.15 -19.32 15.79
CA THR A 114 -1.15 -18.95 16.81
C THR A 114 -0.28 -17.81 16.31
N LYS A 115 0.17 -17.89 15.07
CA LYS A 115 0.91 -16.82 14.39
C LYS A 115 0.05 -15.58 14.14
N LEU A 116 -1.18 -15.77 13.70
CA LEU A 116 -2.14 -14.68 13.47
C LEU A 116 -2.49 -13.88 14.73
N ARG A 117 -2.36 -14.46 15.95
CA ARG A 117 -2.55 -13.71 17.21
C ARG A 117 -1.52 -12.60 17.42
N GLU A 118 -0.31 -12.77 16.88
CA GLU A 118 0.71 -11.71 16.92
C GLU A 118 0.25 -10.51 16.07
N ALA A 119 -0.20 -10.76 14.84
CA ALA A 119 -0.74 -9.73 13.95
C ALA A 119 -1.98 -9.04 14.57
N GLU A 120 -2.91 -9.82 15.12
CA GLU A 120 -4.10 -9.28 15.81
C GLU A 120 -3.69 -8.32 16.94
N LYS A 121 -2.72 -8.72 17.76
CA LYS A 121 -2.25 -7.89 18.88
C LYS A 121 -1.64 -6.59 18.39
N ILE A 122 -0.82 -6.64 17.33
CA ILE A 122 -0.21 -5.45 16.75
C ILE A 122 -1.30 -4.52 16.22
N TYR A 123 -2.21 -5.01 15.40
CA TYR A 123 -3.30 -4.21 14.85
C TYR A 123 -4.18 -3.57 15.92
N ARG A 124 -4.57 -4.30 16.94
CA ARG A 124 -5.37 -3.74 18.04
C ARG A 124 -4.62 -2.64 18.78
N THR A 125 -3.33 -2.84 19.04
CA THR A 125 -2.50 -1.80 19.66
C THR A 125 -2.45 -0.55 18.77
N LEU A 126 -2.22 -0.69 17.47
CA LEU A 126 -2.18 0.44 16.53
C LEU A 126 -3.52 1.17 16.47
N VAL A 127 -4.65 0.47 16.42
CA VAL A 127 -6.00 1.09 16.44
C VAL A 127 -6.19 1.98 17.68
N GLU A 128 -5.65 1.56 18.83
CA GLU A 128 -5.80 2.27 20.10
C GLU A 128 -4.81 3.44 20.27
N THR A 129 -3.60 3.32 19.72
CA THR A 129 -2.48 4.25 20.03
C THR A 129 -2.15 5.24 18.93
N THR A 130 -2.37 4.88 17.65
CA THR A 130 -1.97 5.74 16.54
C THR A 130 -2.80 7.03 16.48
N ARG A 131 -2.09 8.14 16.18
CA ARG A 131 -2.70 9.45 15.88
C ARG A 131 -2.83 9.69 14.37
N ASP A 132 -2.25 8.83 13.54
CA ASP A 132 -2.40 8.86 12.09
C ASP A 132 -3.73 8.20 11.71
N ASN A 133 -4.71 9.00 11.30
CA ASN A 133 -6.04 8.50 10.92
C ASN A 133 -5.99 7.61 9.68
N ASP A 134 -5.09 7.88 8.73
CA ASP A 134 -4.98 7.09 7.51
C ASP A 134 -4.41 5.70 7.84
N LEU A 135 -3.38 5.64 8.70
CA LEU A 135 -2.86 4.38 9.24
C LEU A 135 -3.94 3.62 10.02
N ARG A 136 -4.66 4.32 10.90
CA ARG A 136 -5.74 3.70 11.69
C ARG A 136 -6.81 3.06 10.81
N CYS A 137 -7.23 3.73 9.74
CA CYS A 137 -8.21 3.19 8.81
C CYS A 137 -7.68 1.96 8.07
N GLY A 138 -6.43 1.99 7.58
CA GLY A 138 -5.80 0.82 6.95
C GLY A 138 -5.65 -0.36 7.89
N VAL A 139 -5.28 -0.10 9.15
CA VAL A 139 -5.20 -1.14 10.19
C VAL A 139 -6.57 -1.75 10.53
N LEU A 140 -7.64 -0.93 10.56
CA LEU A 140 -9.01 -1.43 10.76
C LEU A 140 -9.48 -2.32 9.61
N GLU A 141 -9.16 -1.96 8.37
CA GLU A 141 -9.41 -2.79 7.20
C GLU A 141 -8.67 -4.13 7.29
N SER A 142 -7.38 -4.10 7.61
CA SER A 142 -6.55 -5.29 7.81
C SER A 142 -7.08 -6.19 8.94
N LEU A 143 -7.52 -5.58 10.04
CA LEU A 143 -8.11 -6.29 11.17
C LEU A 143 -9.46 -6.93 10.81
N CYS A 144 -10.29 -6.23 10.03
CA CYS A 144 -11.54 -6.77 9.48
C CYS A 144 -11.24 -8.00 8.61
N SER A 145 -10.28 -7.90 7.69
CA SER A 145 -9.85 -9.00 6.84
C SER A 145 -9.31 -10.19 7.65
N LEU A 146 -8.48 -9.94 8.66
CA LEU A 146 -7.96 -10.97 9.56
C LEU A 146 -9.08 -11.73 10.30
N TYR A 147 -10.08 -11.01 10.81
CA TYR A 147 -11.23 -11.64 11.46
C TYR A 147 -12.08 -12.44 10.47
N ALA A 148 -12.36 -11.90 9.29
CA ALA A 148 -13.19 -12.58 8.30
C ALA A 148 -12.51 -13.83 7.72
N HIS A 149 -11.26 -13.73 7.29
CA HIS A 149 -10.56 -14.80 6.56
C HIS A 149 -9.69 -15.67 7.47
N GLY A 150 -8.93 -15.09 8.39
CA GLY A 150 -8.03 -15.81 9.29
C GLY A 150 -8.76 -16.55 10.40
N TYR A 151 -9.71 -15.88 11.04
CA TYR A 151 -10.48 -16.48 12.16
C TYR A 151 -11.85 -17.00 11.76
N ARG A 152 -12.40 -16.57 10.63
CA ARG A 152 -13.79 -16.82 10.18
C ARG A 152 -14.81 -16.34 11.23
N ASP A 153 -14.53 -15.19 11.84
CA ASP A 153 -15.35 -14.55 12.87
C ASP A 153 -15.95 -13.26 12.26
N LEU A 154 -17.11 -13.42 11.63
CA LEU A 154 -17.79 -12.33 10.92
C LEU A 154 -18.32 -11.25 11.87
N ASP A 155 -18.63 -11.61 13.12
CA ASP A 155 -19.12 -10.64 14.11
C ASP A 155 -18.00 -9.65 14.46
N LYS A 156 -16.79 -10.16 14.72
CA LYS A 156 -15.62 -9.29 14.95
C LYS A 156 -15.20 -8.51 13.71
N ALA A 157 -15.28 -9.13 12.53
CA ALA A 157 -15.00 -8.43 11.28
C ALA A 157 -15.95 -7.24 11.07
N THR A 158 -17.24 -7.45 11.28
CA THR A 158 -18.27 -6.41 11.23
C THR A 158 -17.99 -5.30 12.25
N ALA A 159 -17.71 -5.66 13.50
CA ALA A 159 -17.39 -4.69 14.54
C ALA A 159 -16.16 -3.84 14.22
N ALA A 160 -15.12 -4.42 13.59
CA ALA A 160 -13.96 -3.66 13.14
C ALA A 160 -14.32 -2.72 11.98
N ALA A 161 -15.12 -3.16 11.00
CA ALA A 161 -15.57 -2.33 9.90
C ALA A 161 -16.46 -1.16 10.36
N GLU A 162 -17.30 -1.35 11.37
CA GLU A 162 -18.16 -0.30 11.93
C GLU A 162 -17.36 0.84 12.61
N MET A 163 -16.09 0.62 12.94
CA MET A 163 -15.20 1.67 13.46
C MET A 163 -14.66 2.59 12.37
N LEU A 164 -14.78 2.22 11.09
CA LEU A 164 -14.36 3.04 9.96
C LEU A 164 -15.30 4.23 9.75
N PRO A 165 -14.80 5.37 9.24
CA PRO A 165 -15.66 6.51 8.91
C PRO A 165 -16.62 6.15 7.78
N THR A 166 -17.86 6.63 7.86
CA THR A 166 -18.83 6.48 6.76
C THR A 166 -18.39 7.28 5.55
N MET A 167 -18.78 6.85 4.36
CA MET A 167 -18.45 7.53 3.09
C MET A 167 -18.86 9.02 3.09
N LYS A 168 -19.95 9.38 3.76
CA LYS A 168 -20.46 10.75 3.86
C LYS A 168 -19.49 11.69 4.61
N TYR A 169 -18.74 11.18 5.56
CA TYR A 169 -17.85 11.97 6.43
C TYR A 169 -16.36 11.75 6.14
N THR A 170 -16.05 11.18 4.98
CA THR A 170 -14.64 11.12 4.53
C THR A 170 -14.15 12.52 4.17
N ARG A 171 -12.84 12.74 4.33
CA ARG A 171 -12.20 14.02 3.98
C ARG A 171 -12.59 14.52 2.60
N LYS A 172 -12.56 13.64 1.58
CA LYS A 172 -12.87 14.00 0.20
C LYS A 172 -14.33 14.31 -0.04
N SER A 173 -15.24 13.56 0.58
CA SER A 173 -16.67 13.87 0.51
C SER A 173 -16.95 15.26 1.08
N VAL A 174 -16.38 15.61 2.22
CA VAL A 174 -16.53 16.93 2.84
C VAL A 174 -15.88 18.02 1.99
N MET A 175 -14.69 17.79 1.45
CA MET A 175 -14.01 18.75 0.56
C MET A 175 -14.85 18.98 -0.72
N ALA A 176 -15.37 17.93 -1.33
CA ALA A 176 -16.24 18.07 -2.51
C ALA A 176 -17.55 18.84 -2.23
N SER A 177 -18.16 18.58 -1.07
CA SER A 177 -19.43 19.22 -0.70
C SER A 177 -19.30 20.67 -0.22
N VAL A 178 -18.18 21.01 0.44
CA VAL A 178 -17.99 22.33 1.04
C VAL A 178 -17.05 23.20 0.20
N LEU A 179 -15.89 22.67 -0.18
CA LEU A 179 -14.89 23.45 -0.94
C LEU A 179 -15.14 23.43 -2.44
N GLY A 180 -15.92 22.47 -2.94
CA GLY A 180 -16.29 22.39 -4.35
C GLY A 180 -17.05 23.60 -4.87
N ASP A 181 -17.67 24.42 -4.00
CA ASP A 181 -18.28 25.69 -4.39
C ASP A 181 -17.26 26.79 -4.72
N PHE A 182 -16.04 26.62 -4.25
CA PHE A 182 -14.93 27.55 -4.46
C PHE A 182 -13.92 27.06 -5.50
N ASP A 183 -13.77 25.73 -5.62
CA ASP A 183 -12.88 25.09 -6.58
C ASP A 183 -13.47 23.73 -7.02
N ASP A 184 -13.96 23.70 -8.26
CA ASP A 184 -14.62 22.52 -8.83
C ASP A 184 -13.73 21.28 -8.92
N ARG A 185 -12.40 21.43 -8.82
CA ARG A 185 -11.47 20.28 -8.79
C ARG A 185 -11.80 19.29 -7.68
N TYR A 186 -12.24 19.77 -6.50
CA TYR A 186 -12.63 18.87 -5.40
C TYR A 186 -13.82 17.97 -5.75
N ARG A 187 -14.81 18.48 -6.53
CA ARG A 187 -15.92 17.66 -7.02
C ARG A 187 -15.47 16.68 -8.08
N GLN A 188 -14.68 17.14 -9.05
CA GLN A 188 -14.16 16.29 -10.12
C GLN A 188 -13.31 15.13 -9.57
N GLU A 189 -12.45 15.42 -8.63
CA GLU A 189 -11.65 14.42 -7.94
C GLU A 189 -12.49 13.39 -7.18
N TYR A 190 -13.57 13.84 -6.52
CA TYR A 190 -14.43 12.94 -5.77
C TYR A 190 -15.31 12.09 -6.70
N ILE A 191 -15.80 12.65 -7.79
CA ILE A 191 -16.55 11.92 -8.84
C ILE A 191 -15.65 10.84 -9.43
N ALA A 192 -14.41 11.16 -9.77
CA ALA A 192 -13.44 10.22 -10.31
C ALA A 192 -13.18 9.07 -9.35
N GLN A 193 -13.00 9.36 -8.05
CA GLN A 193 -12.83 8.34 -7.03
C GLN A 193 -14.06 7.44 -6.93
N LEU A 194 -15.26 8.02 -6.84
CA LEU A 194 -16.49 7.23 -6.72
C LEU A 194 -16.71 6.33 -7.93
N ALA A 195 -16.43 6.81 -9.13
CA ALA A 195 -16.55 5.99 -10.34
C ALA A 195 -15.56 4.82 -10.31
N GLY A 196 -14.34 5.06 -9.87
CA GLY A 196 -13.34 4.04 -9.70
C GLY A 196 -13.76 2.99 -8.67
N GLU A 197 -14.12 3.38 -7.45
CA GLU A 197 -14.58 2.49 -6.38
C GLU A 197 -15.81 1.66 -6.83
N LEU A 198 -16.77 2.30 -7.48
CA LEU A 198 -17.94 1.61 -8.02
C LEU A 198 -17.54 0.55 -9.05
N GLY A 199 -16.63 0.88 -9.96
CA GLY A 199 -16.13 -0.07 -10.95
C GLY A 199 -15.46 -1.30 -10.32
N HIS A 200 -14.69 -1.12 -9.26
CA HIS A 200 -14.09 -2.25 -8.52
C HIS A 200 -15.14 -3.13 -7.83
N VAL A 201 -16.07 -2.53 -7.12
CA VAL A 201 -17.13 -3.29 -6.46
C VAL A 201 -17.95 -4.08 -7.49
N MET A 202 -18.25 -3.47 -8.64
CA MET A 202 -18.91 -4.16 -9.75
C MET A 202 -18.07 -5.31 -10.30
N GLU A 203 -16.77 -5.09 -10.50
CA GLU A 203 -15.86 -6.17 -10.93
C GLU A 203 -15.84 -7.33 -9.93
N TRP A 204 -15.71 -7.06 -8.64
CA TRP A 204 -15.72 -8.12 -7.62
C TRP A 204 -17.04 -8.89 -7.60
N SER A 205 -18.18 -8.22 -7.82
CA SER A 205 -19.47 -8.90 -7.91
C SER A 205 -19.56 -9.88 -9.09
N VAL A 206 -18.80 -9.61 -10.14
CA VAL A 206 -18.73 -10.46 -11.34
C VAL A 206 -17.72 -11.60 -11.19
N THR A 207 -16.57 -11.33 -10.55
CA THR A 207 -15.43 -12.26 -10.45
C THR A 207 -15.41 -13.05 -9.14
N GLY A 208 -16.01 -12.53 -8.08
CA GLY A 208 -15.90 -13.02 -6.70
C GLY A 208 -16.80 -14.19 -6.30
N GLY A 209 -17.41 -14.93 -7.21
CA GLY A 209 -18.29 -16.05 -6.89
C GLY A 209 -17.82 -17.38 -7.43
N ASN A 210 -17.91 -18.45 -6.63
CA ASN A 210 -17.74 -19.85 -7.05
C ASN A 210 -18.90 -20.36 -7.93
N VAL A 211 -19.46 -19.51 -8.79
CA VAL A 211 -20.52 -19.92 -9.72
C VAL A 211 -19.84 -20.50 -10.94
N PRO A 212 -20.07 -21.78 -11.26
CA PRO A 212 -19.54 -22.38 -12.47
C PRO A 212 -19.89 -21.54 -13.71
N ALA A 213 -18.94 -21.31 -14.58
CA ALA A 213 -19.14 -20.57 -15.81
C ALA A 213 -20.08 -21.37 -16.72
N SER A 214 -21.33 -20.93 -16.85
CA SER A 214 -22.22 -21.39 -17.93
C SER A 214 -22.32 -20.28 -18.98
N PRO A 215 -22.68 -20.57 -20.24
CA PRO A 215 -22.85 -19.56 -21.28
C PRO A 215 -23.77 -18.40 -20.84
N ASP A 216 -24.89 -18.71 -20.20
CA ASP A 216 -25.85 -17.69 -19.71
C ASP A 216 -25.25 -16.80 -18.62
N THR A 217 -24.46 -17.39 -17.70
CA THR A 217 -23.75 -16.61 -16.67
C THR A 217 -22.63 -15.80 -17.26
N CYS A 218 -21.92 -16.29 -18.28
CA CYS A 218 -20.89 -15.52 -18.98
C CYS A 218 -21.47 -14.28 -19.69
N GLU A 219 -22.62 -14.41 -20.38
CA GLU A 219 -23.28 -13.25 -21.02
C GLU A 219 -23.69 -12.18 -19.98
N THR A 220 -24.26 -12.59 -18.86
CA THR A 220 -24.61 -11.65 -17.77
C THR A 220 -23.37 -10.94 -17.20
N LYS A 221 -22.28 -11.68 -17.03
CA LYS A 221 -21.01 -11.13 -16.54
C LYS A 221 -20.37 -10.19 -17.56
N LEU A 222 -20.40 -10.53 -18.86
CA LEU A 222 -19.93 -9.63 -19.91
C LEU A 222 -20.70 -8.31 -19.92
N ALA A 223 -22.03 -8.35 -19.84
CA ALA A 223 -22.85 -7.14 -19.78
C ALA A 223 -22.53 -6.26 -18.55
N ALA A 224 -22.26 -6.86 -17.40
CA ALA A 224 -21.83 -6.12 -16.20
C ALA A 224 -20.45 -5.46 -16.40
N LEU A 225 -19.49 -6.16 -17.00
CA LEU A 225 -18.16 -5.65 -17.31
C LEU A 225 -18.23 -4.50 -18.35
N ASP A 226 -19.10 -4.63 -19.37
CA ASP A 226 -19.37 -3.54 -20.33
C ASP A 226 -19.93 -2.30 -19.64
N SER A 227 -20.77 -2.47 -18.61
CA SER A 227 -21.31 -1.37 -17.82
C SER A 227 -20.21 -0.62 -17.04
N ILE A 228 -19.17 -1.31 -16.59
CA ILE A 228 -18.01 -0.66 -15.94
C ILE A 228 -17.24 0.20 -16.95
N LEU A 229 -16.96 -0.35 -18.14
CA LEU A 229 -16.28 0.40 -19.19
C LEU A 229 -17.11 1.62 -19.65
N ALA A 230 -18.41 1.47 -19.75
CA ALA A 230 -19.31 2.58 -20.07
C ALA A 230 -19.32 3.66 -18.98
N LEU A 231 -19.30 3.28 -17.70
CA LEU A 231 -19.14 4.22 -16.58
C LEU A 231 -17.85 5.01 -16.70
N TYR A 232 -16.74 4.33 -16.99
CA TYR A 232 -15.44 4.98 -17.14
C TYR A 232 -15.43 5.95 -18.33
N ALA A 233 -15.96 5.54 -19.47
CA ALA A 233 -16.10 6.42 -20.63
C ALA A 233 -16.95 7.65 -20.34
N ALA A 234 -18.03 7.50 -19.58
CA ALA A 234 -18.93 8.60 -19.21
C ALA A 234 -18.26 9.60 -18.24
N VAL A 235 -17.46 9.12 -17.29
CA VAL A 235 -16.84 9.98 -16.26
C VAL A 235 -15.51 10.59 -16.74
N PHE A 236 -14.69 9.81 -17.43
CA PHE A 236 -13.32 10.20 -17.78
C PHE A 236 -13.14 10.57 -19.26
N GLY A 237 -14.12 10.26 -20.12
CA GLY A 237 -13.99 10.43 -21.57
C GLY A 237 -12.91 9.52 -22.15
N GLU A 238 -12.10 10.08 -23.06
CA GLU A 238 -11.00 9.32 -23.71
C GLU A 238 -9.73 9.24 -22.86
N ASN A 239 -9.60 10.08 -21.82
CA ASN A 239 -8.42 10.15 -20.97
C ASN A 239 -8.70 9.53 -19.60
N LEU A 240 -8.62 8.21 -19.54
CA LEU A 240 -8.84 7.46 -18.31
C LEU A 240 -7.70 7.57 -17.29
N ASN A 241 -6.53 8.14 -17.64
CA ASN A 241 -5.37 8.18 -16.76
C ASN A 241 -5.07 6.79 -16.14
N TYR A 242 -4.90 6.72 -14.82
CA TYR A 242 -4.61 5.46 -14.11
C TYR A 242 -5.76 4.43 -14.18
N ILE A 243 -6.97 4.83 -14.55
CA ILE A 243 -8.07 3.89 -14.80
C ILE A 243 -7.81 3.00 -16.03
N HIS A 244 -6.86 3.40 -16.90
CA HIS A 244 -6.44 2.53 -18.01
C HIS A 244 -5.97 1.14 -17.53
N GLU A 245 -5.28 1.05 -16.40
CA GLU A 245 -4.87 -0.24 -15.82
C GLU A 245 -6.07 -1.11 -15.47
N HIS A 246 -7.09 -0.52 -14.81
CA HIS A 246 -8.29 -1.26 -14.46
C HIS A 246 -9.14 -1.60 -15.70
N ALA A 247 -9.23 -0.70 -16.68
CA ALA A 247 -9.88 -0.99 -17.94
C ALA A 247 -9.20 -2.14 -18.70
N ALA A 248 -7.87 -2.20 -18.72
CA ALA A 248 -7.11 -3.31 -19.28
C ALA A 248 -7.46 -4.64 -18.57
N LYS A 249 -7.54 -4.62 -17.24
CA LYS A 249 -7.97 -5.78 -16.45
C LYS A 249 -9.39 -6.24 -16.83
N ILE A 250 -10.34 -5.30 -16.98
CA ILE A 250 -11.71 -5.63 -17.40
C ILE A 250 -11.73 -6.29 -18.78
N HIS A 251 -11.03 -5.74 -19.76
CA HIS A 251 -10.93 -6.33 -21.10
C HIS A 251 -10.35 -7.75 -21.07
N ARG A 252 -9.32 -7.98 -20.25
CA ARG A 252 -8.74 -9.30 -20.03
C ARG A 252 -9.76 -10.29 -19.47
N ILE A 253 -10.55 -9.89 -18.47
CA ILE A 253 -11.58 -10.75 -17.87
C ILE A 253 -12.65 -11.07 -18.92
N LYS A 254 -13.09 -10.09 -19.71
CA LYS A 254 -14.04 -10.29 -20.82
C LYS A 254 -13.50 -11.29 -21.85
N ALA A 255 -12.22 -11.16 -22.22
CA ALA A 255 -11.58 -12.10 -23.14
C ALA A 255 -11.65 -13.55 -22.64
N ALA A 256 -11.40 -13.77 -21.34
CA ALA A 256 -11.49 -15.09 -20.73
C ALA A 256 -12.91 -15.67 -20.79
N TYR A 257 -13.95 -14.88 -20.49
CA TYR A 257 -15.34 -15.33 -20.65
C TYR A 257 -15.70 -15.64 -22.10
N LEU A 258 -15.21 -14.86 -23.06
CA LEU A 258 -15.46 -15.08 -24.48
C LEU A 258 -14.79 -16.39 -24.97
N VAL A 259 -13.59 -16.70 -24.48
CA VAL A 259 -12.95 -18.01 -24.74
C VAL A 259 -13.80 -19.14 -24.18
N ALA A 260 -14.30 -19.03 -22.96
CA ALA A 260 -15.18 -20.04 -22.36
C ALA A 260 -16.50 -20.24 -23.13
N MET A 261 -16.89 -19.24 -23.92
CA MET A 261 -18.06 -19.28 -24.84
C MET A 261 -17.70 -19.66 -26.28
N GLU A 262 -16.47 -20.04 -26.54
CA GLU A 262 -15.94 -20.38 -27.89
C GLU A 262 -16.01 -19.23 -28.90
N ARG A 263 -16.08 -17.96 -28.41
CA ARG A 263 -16.15 -16.73 -29.22
C ARG A 263 -14.76 -16.13 -29.41
N TYR A 264 -13.89 -16.85 -30.09
CA TYR A 264 -12.46 -16.53 -30.18
C TYR A 264 -12.15 -15.21 -30.86
N ASP A 265 -12.84 -14.85 -31.95
CA ASP A 265 -12.61 -13.58 -32.65
C ASP A 265 -12.93 -12.40 -31.73
N ALA A 266 -14.07 -12.42 -31.04
CA ALA A 266 -14.44 -11.38 -30.08
C ALA A 266 -13.45 -11.34 -28.87
N SER A 267 -12.89 -12.49 -28.48
CA SER A 267 -11.84 -12.52 -27.45
C SER A 267 -10.56 -11.82 -27.91
N LEU A 268 -10.18 -11.95 -29.18
CA LEU A 268 -9.02 -11.24 -29.74
C LEU A 268 -9.24 -9.72 -29.73
N ASP A 269 -10.44 -9.24 -30.10
CA ASP A 269 -10.79 -7.81 -30.05
C ASP A 269 -10.62 -7.25 -28.62
N GLU A 270 -11.03 -8.01 -27.60
CA GLU A 270 -10.87 -7.61 -26.20
C GLU A 270 -9.39 -7.61 -25.75
N LEU A 271 -8.58 -8.53 -26.24
CA LEU A 271 -7.13 -8.54 -25.98
C LEU A 271 -6.42 -7.36 -26.64
N GLU A 272 -6.82 -6.96 -27.85
CA GLU A 272 -6.31 -5.77 -28.52
C GLU A 272 -6.67 -4.50 -27.72
N ALA A 273 -7.91 -4.40 -27.25
CA ALA A 273 -8.36 -3.31 -26.40
C ALA A 273 -7.56 -3.27 -25.07
N MET A 274 -7.31 -4.43 -24.44
CA MET A 274 -6.46 -4.56 -23.27
C MET A 274 -5.07 -4.00 -23.53
N LEU A 275 -4.42 -4.40 -24.63
CA LEU A 275 -3.08 -3.91 -25.00
C LEU A 275 -3.08 -2.40 -25.19
N SER A 276 -4.07 -1.84 -25.90
CA SER A 276 -4.19 -0.38 -26.07
C SER A 276 -4.30 0.37 -24.72
N HIS A 277 -5.06 -0.16 -23.78
CA HIS A 277 -5.16 0.44 -22.44
C HIS A 277 -3.86 0.30 -21.64
N THR A 278 -3.15 -0.83 -21.76
CA THR A 278 -1.85 -1.04 -21.10
C THR A 278 -0.81 -0.07 -21.63
N GLU A 279 -0.70 0.10 -22.94
CA GLU A 279 0.21 1.08 -23.57
C GLU A 279 -0.08 2.51 -23.10
N LYS A 280 -1.35 2.90 -22.99
CA LYS A 280 -1.74 4.21 -22.46
C LYS A 280 -1.38 4.36 -20.98
N SER A 281 -1.52 3.31 -20.18
CA SER A 281 -1.10 3.31 -18.78
C SER A 281 0.42 3.47 -18.65
N ASP A 282 1.19 2.74 -19.43
CA ASP A 282 2.66 2.81 -19.42
C ASP A 282 3.21 4.16 -19.91
N ALA A 283 2.46 4.84 -20.78
CA ALA A 283 2.80 6.19 -21.25
C ALA A 283 2.55 7.28 -20.19
N LEU A 284 1.86 6.99 -19.09
CA LEU A 284 1.70 7.94 -17.99
C LEU A 284 3.04 8.17 -17.30
N ARG A 285 3.54 9.41 -17.40
CA ARG A 285 4.81 9.78 -16.75
C ARG A 285 4.65 9.76 -15.24
N PRO A 286 5.66 9.30 -14.48
CA PRO A 286 5.73 9.55 -13.05
C PRO A 286 5.54 11.05 -12.77
N GLY A 287 4.57 11.40 -11.92
CA GLY A 287 4.25 12.80 -11.62
C GLY A 287 3.19 13.46 -12.50
N ALA A 288 2.56 12.75 -13.44
CA ALA A 288 1.34 13.25 -14.07
C ALA A 288 0.28 13.57 -13.00
N PRO A 289 -0.48 14.67 -13.11
CA PRO A 289 -1.48 15.03 -12.13
C PRO A 289 -2.47 13.88 -11.97
N PHE A 290 -2.58 13.42 -10.75
CA PHE A 290 -3.39 12.30 -10.35
C PHE A 290 -4.86 12.73 -10.37
N THR A 291 -5.62 12.25 -11.32
CA THR A 291 -7.05 12.57 -11.44
C THR A 291 -7.97 11.44 -11.03
N SER A 292 -7.44 10.26 -10.71
CA SER A 292 -8.23 9.17 -10.15
C SER A 292 -7.58 8.56 -8.92
N TYR A 293 -8.36 8.35 -7.89
CA TYR A 293 -7.95 7.97 -6.55
C TYR A 293 -7.99 6.48 -6.29
N PHE A 294 -7.85 5.68 -7.32
CA PHE A 294 -7.74 4.23 -7.19
C PHE A 294 -6.52 3.78 -6.41
N THR A 295 -5.57 4.68 -6.22
CA THR A 295 -4.29 4.42 -5.59
C THR A 295 -4.07 5.30 -4.36
N ALA A 296 -5.12 5.71 -3.64
CA ALA A 296 -4.93 6.37 -2.34
C ALA A 296 -4.24 5.45 -1.31
N SER A 297 -4.22 4.13 -1.55
CA SER A 297 -3.40 3.17 -0.81
C SER A 297 -2.03 2.90 -1.45
N LEU A 298 -1.82 3.32 -2.70
CA LEU A 298 -0.52 3.35 -3.35
C LEU A 298 -0.04 4.80 -3.35
N THR A 299 0.40 5.29 -2.21
CA THR A 299 1.17 6.52 -2.13
C THR A 299 2.46 6.31 -2.92
N PHE A 300 2.42 6.70 -4.19
CA PHE A 300 3.66 7.05 -4.85
C PHE A 300 4.25 8.22 -4.05
N PRO A 301 5.49 8.15 -3.62
CA PRO A 301 6.13 9.28 -2.97
C PRO A 301 6.01 10.48 -3.90
N PRO A 302 5.81 11.70 -3.35
CA PRO A 302 5.80 12.91 -4.17
C PRO A 302 7.06 12.88 -5.03
N CYS A 303 6.89 13.04 -6.35
CA CYS A 303 7.99 13.09 -7.29
C CYS A 303 8.95 14.22 -6.90
N GLY A 304 10.08 13.85 -6.39
CA GLY A 304 11.09 14.80 -5.96
C GLY A 304 12.41 14.15 -5.66
N GLU A 305 12.72 12.97 -6.18
CA GLU A 305 14.06 12.40 -6.32
C GLU A 305 13.88 10.95 -6.78
N GLU A 306 14.24 10.66 -8.03
CA GLU A 306 14.35 9.28 -8.50
C GLU A 306 15.29 8.52 -7.56
N PRO A 307 14.91 7.34 -7.04
CA PRO A 307 15.88 6.49 -6.39
C PRO A 307 16.98 6.18 -7.42
N PRO A 308 18.26 6.37 -7.08
CA PRO A 308 19.36 6.12 -8.03
C PRO A 308 19.32 4.65 -8.45
N GLY A 309 18.99 4.40 -9.70
CA GLY A 309 18.98 3.07 -10.32
C GLY A 309 17.65 2.52 -10.79
N ALA A 310 16.53 3.22 -10.61
CA ALA A 310 15.30 2.92 -11.33
C ALA A 310 15.37 3.49 -12.75
N ALA A 311 16.17 2.87 -13.62
CA ALA A 311 15.86 2.91 -15.02
C ALA A 311 14.46 2.32 -15.15
N VAL A 312 13.50 3.11 -15.61
CA VAL A 312 12.23 2.60 -16.15
C VAL A 312 12.64 1.85 -17.41
N SER A 313 13.12 0.63 -17.22
CA SER A 313 13.30 -0.30 -18.31
C SER A 313 11.90 -0.66 -18.77
N GLY A 314 11.74 -0.92 -20.06
CA GLY A 314 10.50 -1.44 -20.65
C GLY A 314 10.05 -2.80 -20.09
N GLU A 315 10.57 -3.20 -18.94
CA GLU A 315 10.28 -4.40 -18.17
C GLU A 315 8.91 -4.35 -17.47
N GLY A 316 8.31 -3.16 -17.27
CA GLY A 316 7.00 -3.04 -16.63
C GLY A 316 5.89 -3.70 -17.44
N PHE A 317 5.88 -3.50 -18.76
CA PHE A 317 4.90 -4.10 -19.66
C PHE A 317 5.15 -5.60 -19.83
N ASP A 318 6.37 -6.00 -20.13
CA ASP A 318 6.74 -7.42 -20.30
C ASP A 318 6.56 -8.19 -18.98
N TRP A 319 6.80 -7.54 -17.84
CA TRP A 319 6.56 -8.13 -16.52
C TRP A 319 5.06 -8.31 -16.25
N TYR A 320 4.24 -7.28 -16.50
CA TYR A 320 2.79 -7.33 -16.24
C TYR A 320 2.10 -8.35 -17.17
N VAL A 321 2.41 -8.35 -18.45
CA VAL A 321 1.90 -9.31 -19.42
C VAL A 321 2.45 -10.71 -19.14
N GLY A 322 3.75 -10.85 -18.89
CA GLY A 322 4.39 -12.13 -18.59
C GLY A 322 3.92 -12.75 -17.28
N HIS A 323 3.76 -11.95 -16.22
CA HIS A 323 3.32 -12.43 -14.91
C HIS A 323 1.84 -12.81 -14.90
N ASN A 324 1.00 -12.01 -15.53
CA ASN A 324 -0.42 -12.31 -15.63
C ASN A 324 -0.69 -13.47 -16.58
N LEU A 325 0.00 -13.58 -17.71
CA LEU A 325 -0.08 -14.74 -18.59
C LEU A 325 0.46 -16.01 -17.92
N ALA A 326 1.55 -15.93 -17.15
CA ALA A 326 2.10 -17.06 -16.43
C ALA A 326 1.17 -17.52 -15.28
N TYR A 327 0.54 -16.59 -14.57
CA TYR A 327 -0.45 -16.87 -13.53
C TYR A 327 -1.70 -17.54 -14.13
N TRP A 328 -2.25 -16.99 -15.21
CA TRP A 328 -3.41 -17.55 -15.91
C TRP A 328 -3.11 -18.88 -16.59
N ASN A 329 -1.95 -19.03 -17.22
CA ASN A 329 -1.55 -20.31 -17.78
C ASN A 329 -1.39 -21.40 -16.71
N ARG A 330 -0.98 -21.03 -15.50
CA ARG A 330 -0.86 -21.96 -14.38
C ARG A 330 -2.23 -22.36 -13.84
N GLN A 331 -3.15 -21.42 -13.64
CA GLN A 331 -4.53 -21.72 -13.24
C GLN A 331 -5.29 -22.50 -14.30
N ASN A 332 -5.23 -22.10 -15.56
CA ASN A 332 -5.88 -22.84 -16.65
C ASN A 332 -5.28 -24.23 -16.88
N LEU A 333 -3.99 -24.42 -16.62
CA LEU A 333 -3.36 -25.75 -16.67
C LEU A 333 -3.74 -26.61 -15.46
N GLU A 334 -4.00 -26.03 -14.31
CA GLU A 334 -4.49 -26.74 -13.14
C GLU A 334 -5.98 -27.07 -13.28
N GLU A 335 -6.80 -26.17 -13.79
CA GLU A 335 -8.22 -26.41 -14.09
C GLU A 335 -8.39 -27.42 -15.26
N ALA A 336 -7.59 -27.33 -16.29
CA ALA A 336 -7.60 -28.33 -17.40
C ALA A 336 -7.11 -29.74 -16.99
N ARG A 337 -6.47 -29.90 -15.85
CA ARG A 337 -6.09 -31.20 -15.27
C ARG A 337 -7.20 -31.84 -14.45
N TYR A 338 -8.28 -31.12 -14.16
CA TYR A 338 -9.40 -31.61 -13.37
C TYR A 338 -10.64 -32.01 -14.18
N ASP A 339 -10.61 -31.87 -15.52
CA ASP A 339 -11.68 -32.35 -16.39
C ASP A 339 -11.16 -33.56 -17.19
N PRO A 340 -11.66 -34.83 -16.91
CA PRO A 340 -11.26 -36.01 -17.63
C PRO A 340 -11.94 -36.11 -19.00
#